data_a9b3f281708a80cd32a952b24750346c
#
_entry.id   a9b3f281708a80cd32a952b24750346c
#
_cell.length_a   1.000
_cell.length_b   1.000
_cell.length_c   1.000
_cell.angle_alpha   90.00
_cell.angle_beta   90.00
_cell.angle_gamma   90.00
#
_symmetry.space_group_name_H-M   'P 1'
#
loop_
_entity.id
_entity.type
_entity.pdbx_description
1 polymer ?
#
loop_
_entity_poly.entity_id
_entity_poly.type
_entity_poly.pdbx_seq_one_letter_code
_entity_poly.pdbx_strand_id
1 'polypeptide(L)'
;MPAEPIPTPAPASRPPGSTASAARMPLAVYILGLSVFALGTSEFMLTGLLPDIADDMNVSIPQAGLLISAFAIGMVVGAPLLAVATLRLPRRTTLIALITVFGLGQIAGALAPNYALLFASRIVSALACAGFWAVGAAVAIAMVPVNARARAMAVMIGGLSIANVLGVPLGALLGDGLGWRSAFWAVGAASAIALVGILTRIPRIPLPAEKPRLGRELRIYRDPQVLLSVAVTALAAGGVFCAFSYLKPLLTDVAHVDAGWVPAVLGLFGVGALIGTTIGGRVADAHLFGVLLSGITASTVFLVALALFASTPAIAITLSFLIGLSAFYTAPALNARMFNVGGAAPTLAGATTTSSFNLGNTAGPWLGGLVISANLGFAATAWAGAAMTVVALALVTVSLRLHKSQSRVVARSADQISADQAHAASPAEVCP
;
A
#
# COMPACT_ATOMS: atom_id res chain seq x y z
N MET A 1 -64.56 -17.62 38.62
CA MET A 1 -63.18 -17.26 39.05
C MET A 1 -62.58 -16.37 37.99
N PRO A 2 -62.27 -15.12 38.27
CA PRO A 2 -61.60 -14.22 37.31
C PRO A 2 -60.12 -14.57 37.29
N ALA A 3 -59.53 -14.58 36.09
CA ALA A 3 -58.12 -14.86 35.84
C ALA A 3 -57.23 -13.71 36.35
N GLU A 4 -56.21 -14.03 37.11
CA GLU A 4 -55.18 -13.12 37.55
C GLU A 4 -54.36 -12.58 36.34
N PRO A 5 -54.00 -11.29 36.34
CA PRO A 5 -53.15 -10.76 35.28
C PRO A 5 -51.70 -11.18 35.45
N ILE A 6 -51.09 -11.65 34.35
CA ILE A 6 -49.67 -12.04 34.26
C ILE A 6 -48.82 -10.79 34.50
N PRO A 7 -47.84 -10.79 35.43
CA PRO A 7 -47.01 -9.63 35.70
C PRO A 7 -46.05 -9.38 34.52
N THR A 8 -46.08 -8.17 34.02
CA THR A 8 -45.14 -7.65 32.99
C THR A 8 -43.74 -7.64 33.55
N PRO A 9 -42.72 -8.22 32.87
CA PRO A 9 -41.33 -8.14 33.34
C PRO A 9 -40.84 -6.71 33.33
N ALA A 10 -40.27 -6.25 34.44
CA ALA A 10 -39.64 -4.94 34.59
C ALA A 10 -38.49 -4.76 33.59
N PRO A 11 -38.28 -3.56 33.01
CA PRO A 11 -37.18 -3.32 32.10
C PRO A 11 -35.86 -3.55 32.83
N ALA A 12 -35.03 -4.46 32.29
CA ALA A 12 -33.71 -4.73 32.80
C ALA A 12 -32.90 -3.42 32.87
N SER A 13 -32.52 -3.02 34.08
CA SER A 13 -31.64 -1.88 34.32
C SER A 13 -30.32 -2.14 33.58
N ARG A 14 -30.01 -1.31 32.58
CA ARG A 14 -28.68 -1.26 31.93
C ARG A 14 -27.66 -1.03 33.03
N PRO A 15 -26.58 -1.83 33.10
CA PRO A 15 -25.49 -1.53 34.02
C PRO A 15 -24.92 -0.15 33.71
N PRO A 16 -24.56 0.64 34.74
CA PRO A 16 -23.98 1.98 34.56
C PRO A 16 -22.76 1.86 33.64
N GLY A 17 -22.72 2.71 32.62
CA GLY A 17 -21.71 2.68 31.55
C GLY A 17 -20.29 2.54 32.12
N SER A 18 -19.66 1.41 31.85
CA SER A 18 -18.22 1.31 31.92
C SER A 18 -17.69 2.33 30.91
N THR A 19 -17.21 3.46 31.39
CA THR A 19 -16.30 4.32 30.62
C THR A 19 -15.19 3.41 30.17
N ALA A 20 -15.23 2.99 28.90
CA ALA A 20 -14.17 2.21 28.30
C ALA A 20 -12.91 3.08 28.39
N SER A 21 -12.14 2.87 29.45
CA SER A 21 -10.79 3.42 29.59
C SER A 21 -10.10 3.11 28.26
N ALA A 22 -9.68 4.15 27.54
CA ALA A 22 -8.98 3.99 26.27
C ALA A 22 -7.75 3.13 26.53
N ALA A 23 -7.87 1.82 26.35
CA ALA A 23 -6.81 0.86 26.66
C ALA A 23 -5.55 1.33 25.94
N ARG A 24 -4.50 1.59 26.71
CA ARG A 24 -3.21 2.03 26.17
C ARG A 24 -2.74 0.97 25.19
N MET A 25 -2.39 1.41 23.97
CA MET A 25 -1.89 0.51 22.93
C MET A 25 -0.62 -0.20 23.44
N PRO A 26 -0.52 -1.54 23.33
CA PRO A 26 0.68 -2.26 23.75
C PRO A 26 1.94 -1.74 23.05
N LEU A 27 3.05 -1.62 23.78
CA LEU A 27 4.33 -1.18 23.20
C LEU A 27 4.76 -2.06 22.02
N ALA A 28 4.40 -3.33 22.04
CA ALA A 28 4.65 -4.28 20.95
C ALA A 28 4.05 -3.82 19.61
N VAL A 29 2.91 -3.12 19.60
CA VAL A 29 2.31 -2.58 18.37
C VAL A 29 3.13 -1.42 17.82
N TYR A 30 3.68 -0.56 18.68
CA TYR A 30 4.58 0.53 18.24
C TYR A 30 5.91 -0.02 17.69
N ILE A 31 6.41 -1.14 18.24
CA ILE A 31 7.59 -1.84 17.71
C ILE A 31 7.31 -2.37 16.30
N LEU A 32 6.12 -2.92 16.05
CA LEU A 32 5.72 -3.30 14.70
C LEU A 32 5.63 -2.08 13.76
N GLY A 33 5.13 -0.95 14.26
CA GLY A 33 5.13 0.32 13.52
C GLY A 33 6.55 0.80 13.18
N LEU A 34 7.49 0.73 14.12
CA LEU A 34 8.92 1.03 13.89
C LEU A 34 9.55 0.06 12.88
N SER A 35 9.19 -1.22 12.94
CA SER A 35 9.64 -2.20 11.95
C SER A 35 9.15 -1.79 10.56
N VAL A 36 7.86 -1.44 10.42
CA VAL A 36 7.28 -0.99 9.15
C VAL A 36 7.91 0.30 8.66
N PHE A 37 8.29 1.21 9.57
CA PHE A 37 9.06 2.40 9.22
C PHE A 37 10.41 2.03 8.56
N ALA A 38 11.16 1.11 9.15
CA ALA A 38 12.45 0.66 8.57
C ALA A 38 12.25 -0.02 7.21
N LEU A 39 11.23 -0.90 7.09
CA LEU A 39 10.89 -1.60 5.87
C LEU A 39 10.48 -0.60 4.76
N GLY A 40 9.58 0.34 5.06
CA GLY A 40 9.12 1.36 4.12
C GLY A 40 10.22 2.35 3.71
N THR A 41 11.10 2.73 4.63
CA THR A 41 12.26 3.56 4.30
C THR A 41 13.12 2.86 3.26
N SER A 42 13.43 1.57 3.45
CA SER A 42 14.20 0.79 2.46
C SER A 42 13.48 0.68 1.10
N GLU A 43 12.15 0.58 1.11
CA GLU A 43 11.35 0.47 -0.13
C GLU A 43 11.55 1.69 -1.03
N PHE A 44 11.48 2.89 -0.45
CA PHE A 44 11.40 4.14 -1.21
C PHE A 44 12.67 5.00 -1.20
N MET A 45 13.66 4.77 -0.30
CA MET A 45 14.85 5.61 -0.17
C MET A 45 15.69 5.69 -1.45
N LEU A 46 15.65 4.65 -2.30
CA LEU A 46 16.45 4.61 -3.51
C LEU A 46 16.11 5.72 -4.50
N THR A 47 14.87 6.22 -4.48
CA THR A 47 14.45 7.35 -5.33
C THR A 47 15.36 8.57 -5.16
N GLY A 48 15.84 8.82 -3.94
CA GLY A 48 16.78 9.91 -3.65
C GLY A 48 18.26 9.55 -3.88
N LEU A 49 18.59 8.27 -4.14
CA LEU A 49 19.95 7.77 -4.19
C LEU A 49 20.37 7.24 -5.57
N LEU A 50 19.46 7.24 -6.56
CA LEU A 50 19.72 6.62 -7.87
C LEU A 50 20.97 7.16 -8.57
N PRO A 51 21.20 8.48 -8.67
CA PRO A 51 22.41 9.01 -9.33
C PRO A 51 23.69 8.55 -8.62
N ASP A 52 23.73 8.63 -7.29
CA ASP A 52 24.91 8.27 -6.48
C ASP A 52 25.26 6.78 -6.60
N ILE A 53 24.22 5.92 -6.66
CA ILE A 53 24.39 4.47 -6.88
C ILE A 53 24.86 4.21 -8.31
N ALA A 54 24.30 4.92 -9.30
CA ALA A 54 24.67 4.76 -10.70
C ALA A 54 26.15 5.09 -10.93
N ASP A 55 26.62 6.18 -10.36
CA ASP A 55 28.01 6.64 -10.47
C ASP A 55 28.98 5.68 -9.76
N ASP A 56 28.68 5.29 -8.50
CA ASP A 56 29.59 4.43 -7.73
C ASP A 56 29.67 3.00 -8.29
N MET A 57 28.54 2.47 -8.82
CA MET A 57 28.45 1.13 -9.39
C MET A 57 28.80 1.06 -10.89
N ASN A 58 29.11 2.20 -11.53
CA ASN A 58 29.37 2.33 -12.97
C ASN A 58 28.24 1.73 -13.83
N VAL A 59 26.98 2.06 -13.49
CA VAL A 59 25.79 1.66 -14.24
C VAL A 59 24.99 2.91 -14.65
N SER A 60 24.11 2.76 -15.63
CA SER A 60 23.23 3.87 -16.01
C SER A 60 22.15 4.11 -14.94
N ILE A 61 21.60 5.34 -14.87
CA ILE A 61 20.48 5.68 -14.00
C ILE A 61 19.28 4.76 -14.23
N PRO A 62 18.88 4.40 -15.48
CA PRO A 62 17.87 3.38 -15.72
C PRO A 62 18.19 2.02 -15.11
N GLN A 63 19.44 1.56 -15.18
CA GLN A 63 19.86 0.32 -14.53
C GLN A 63 19.76 0.42 -13.01
N ALA A 64 20.21 1.54 -12.42
CA ALA A 64 20.00 1.79 -10.98
C ALA A 64 18.51 1.77 -10.60
N GLY A 65 17.63 2.31 -11.45
CA GLY A 65 16.16 2.27 -11.27
C GLY A 65 15.58 0.85 -11.20
N LEU A 66 16.22 -0.15 -11.85
CA LEU A 66 15.81 -1.55 -11.73
C LEU A 66 15.95 -2.11 -10.31
N LEU A 67 16.75 -1.50 -9.42
CA LEU A 67 16.81 -1.87 -8.00
C LEU A 67 15.48 -1.61 -7.27
N ILE A 68 14.73 -0.59 -7.68
CA ILE A 68 13.37 -0.31 -7.17
C ILE A 68 12.42 -1.40 -7.70
N SER A 69 12.48 -1.68 -9.00
CA SER A 69 11.66 -2.74 -9.62
C SER A 69 11.98 -4.12 -9.04
N ALA A 70 13.24 -4.43 -8.74
CA ALA A 70 13.65 -5.69 -8.13
C ALA A 70 13.05 -5.88 -6.74
N PHE A 71 13.02 -4.81 -5.93
CA PHE A 71 12.35 -4.85 -4.62
C PHE A 71 10.85 -5.08 -4.78
N ALA A 72 10.22 -4.35 -5.69
CA ALA A 72 8.79 -4.47 -5.93
C ALA A 72 8.39 -5.86 -6.47
N ILE A 73 9.18 -6.47 -7.38
CA ILE A 73 8.98 -7.87 -7.82
C ILE A 73 9.09 -8.83 -6.65
N GLY A 74 10.10 -8.64 -5.79
CA GLY A 74 10.25 -9.42 -4.56
C GLY A 74 9.01 -9.34 -3.66
N MET A 75 8.39 -8.15 -3.56
CA MET A 75 7.13 -7.96 -2.84
C MET A 75 5.94 -8.65 -3.52
N VAL A 76 5.81 -8.55 -4.86
CA VAL A 76 4.73 -9.20 -5.63
C VAL A 76 4.74 -10.71 -5.42
N VAL A 77 5.92 -11.33 -5.51
CA VAL A 77 6.09 -12.78 -5.35
C VAL A 77 6.07 -13.17 -3.87
N GLY A 78 6.73 -12.37 -3.03
CA GLY A 78 6.90 -12.64 -1.61
C GLY A 78 5.59 -12.60 -0.83
N ALA A 79 4.68 -11.67 -1.13
CA ALA A 79 3.45 -11.51 -0.37
C ALA A 79 2.57 -12.77 -0.37
N PRO A 80 2.17 -13.35 -1.52
CA PRO A 80 1.38 -14.59 -1.52
C PRO A 80 2.20 -15.80 -1.05
N LEU A 81 3.46 -15.90 -1.47
CA LEU A 81 4.33 -17.03 -1.11
C LEU A 81 4.53 -17.14 0.40
N LEU A 82 4.91 -16.04 1.05
CA LEU A 82 5.18 -16.04 2.49
C LEU A 82 3.91 -16.01 3.33
N ALA A 83 2.82 -15.40 2.83
CA ALA A 83 1.53 -15.54 3.49
C ALA A 83 1.13 -17.02 3.66
N VAL A 84 1.37 -17.84 2.63
CA VAL A 84 1.11 -19.30 2.67
C VAL A 84 2.17 -20.04 3.48
N ALA A 85 3.45 -19.81 3.21
CA ALA A 85 4.55 -20.55 3.84
C ALA A 85 4.59 -20.35 5.36
N THR A 86 4.20 -19.16 5.85
CA THR A 86 4.26 -18.83 7.27
C THR A 86 3.01 -19.21 8.07
N LEU A 87 1.94 -19.70 7.43
CA LEU A 87 0.68 -20.09 8.10
C LEU A 87 0.87 -21.10 9.25
N ARG A 88 1.86 -21.97 9.13
CA ARG A 88 2.16 -23.04 10.11
C ARG A 88 3.29 -22.70 11.07
N LEU A 89 3.90 -21.54 10.92
CA LEU A 89 5.06 -21.15 11.73
C LEU A 89 4.63 -20.29 12.92
N PRO A 90 5.30 -20.42 14.09
CA PRO A 90 5.05 -19.56 15.23
C PRO A 90 5.29 -18.09 14.85
N ARG A 91 4.24 -17.25 14.97
CA ARG A 91 4.23 -15.86 14.46
C ARG A 91 5.41 -15.04 14.95
N ARG A 92 5.78 -15.16 16.26
CA ARG A 92 6.93 -14.44 16.82
C ARG A 92 8.26 -14.86 16.17
N THR A 93 8.50 -16.16 16.06
CA THR A 93 9.73 -16.69 15.43
C THR A 93 9.82 -16.26 13.96
N THR A 94 8.68 -16.26 13.26
CA THR A 94 8.59 -15.80 11.87
C THR A 94 8.95 -14.31 11.75
N LEU A 95 8.42 -13.43 12.62
CA LEU A 95 8.76 -12.01 12.63
C LEU A 95 10.26 -11.80 12.90
N ILE A 96 10.83 -12.53 13.87
CA ILE A 96 12.27 -12.48 14.18
C ILE A 96 13.09 -12.89 12.94
N ALA A 97 12.76 -14.01 12.30
CA ALA A 97 13.47 -14.47 11.11
C ALA A 97 13.38 -13.45 9.97
N LEU A 98 12.17 -12.92 9.69
CA LEU A 98 11.95 -11.98 8.61
C LEU A 98 12.68 -10.64 8.82
N ILE A 99 12.62 -10.04 10.02
CA ILE A 99 13.34 -8.79 10.29
C ILE A 99 14.86 -8.99 10.31
N THR A 100 15.33 -10.18 10.73
CA THR A 100 16.75 -10.54 10.67
C THR A 100 17.22 -10.68 9.23
N VAL A 101 16.49 -11.43 8.39
CA VAL A 101 16.81 -11.57 6.96
C VAL A 101 16.77 -10.21 6.26
N PHE A 102 15.79 -9.38 6.57
CA PHE A 102 15.71 -8.03 6.04
C PHE A 102 16.92 -7.18 6.45
N GLY A 103 17.29 -7.16 7.73
CA GLY A 103 18.46 -6.42 8.23
C GLY A 103 19.77 -6.91 7.63
N LEU A 104 19.95 -8.24 7.50
CA LEU A 104 21.10 -8.81 6.81
C LEU A 104 21.14 -8.43 5.32
N GLY A 105 19.98 -8.37 4.67
CA GLY A 105 19.87 -7.87 3.31
C GLY A 105 20.29 -6.40 3.17
N GLN A 106 19.97 -5.54 4.16
CA GLN A 106 20.45 -4.16 4.18
C GLN A 106 21.99 -4.11 4.36
N ILE A 107 22.53 -4.90 5.27
CA ILE A 107 23.99 -4.98 5.46
C ILE A 107 24.67 -5.49 4.19
N ALA A 108 24.13 -6.52 3.55
CA ALA A 108 24.66 -7.02 2.28
C ALA A 108 24.62 -5.95 1.17
N GLY A 109 23.55 -5.15 1.13
CA GLY A 109 23.44 -4.00 0.21
C GLY A 109 24.47 -2.92 0.50
N ALA A 110 24.70 -2.57 1.77
CA ALA A 110 25.70 -1.59 2.18
C ALA A 110 27.14 -2.03 1.85
N LEU A 111 27.40 -3.33 1.95
CA LEU A 111 28.70 -3.93 1.67
C LEU A 111 28.88 -4.40 0.21
N ALA A 112 27.86 -4.20 -0.64
CA ALA A 112 27.88 -4.71 -2.00
C ALA A 112 29.06 -4.12 -2.82
N PRO A 113 29.98 -4.97 -3.34
CA PRO A 113 31.11 -4.53 -4.16
C PRO A 113 30.71 -4.32 -5.63
N ASN A 114 29.54 -4.79 -6.03
CA ASN A 114 29.04 -4.72 -7.40
C ASN A 114 27.51 -4.66 -7.44
N TYR A 115 26.98 -4.23 -8.60
CA TYR A 115 25.55 -4.08 -8.83
C TYR A 115 24.76 -5.41 -8.67
N ALA A 116 25.33 -6.56 -9.07
CA ALA A 116 24.64 -7.84 -9.00
C ALA A 116 24.33 -8.25 -7.55
N LEU A 117 25.30 -8.07 -6.63
CA LEU A 117 25.06 -8.36 -5.20
C LEU A 117 24.08 -7.37 -4.58
N LEU A 118 24.17 -6.08 -4.95
CA LEU A 118 23.20 -5.07 -4.53
C LEU A 118 21.79 -5.46 -5.00
N PHE A 119 21.63 -5.85 -6.27
CA PHE A 119 20.37 -6.29 -6.84
C PHE A 119 19.80 -7.53 -6.11
N ALA A 120 20.61 -8.53 -5.86
CA ALA A 120 20.21 -9.72 -5.10
C ALA A 120 19.77 -9.38 -3.67
N SER A 121 20.49 -8.47 -2.99
CA SER A 121 20.15 -8.01 -1.64
C SER A 121 18.78 -7.34 -1.60
N ARG A 122 18.40 -6.60 -2.66
CA ARG A 122 17.08 -5.97 -2.79
C ARG A 122 15.95 -7.00 -2.87
N ILE A 123 16.13 -8.06 -3.67
CA ILE A 123 15.15 -9.16 -3.78
C ILE A 123 14.96 -9.85 -2.43
N VAL A 124 16.07 -10.21 -1.76
CA VAL A 124 16.01 -10.88 -0.45
C VAL A 124 15.33 -10.00 0.60
N SER A 125 15.69 -8.73 0.65
CA SER A 125 15.05 -7.75 1.55
C SER A 125 13.55 -7.60 1.27
N ALA A 126 13.17 -7.59 -0.01
CA ALA A 126 11.77 -7.46 -0.41
C ALA A 126 10.92 -8.69 -0.02
N LEU A 127 11.46 -9.90 -0.22
CA LEU A 127 10.80 -11.12 0.23
C LEU A 127 10.55 -11.08 1.75
N ALA A 128 11.57 -10.73 2.53
CA ALA A 128 11.44 -10.59 3.97
C ALA A 128 10.42 -9.49 4.38
N CYS A 129 10.43 -8.37 3.68
CA CYS A 129 9.49 -7.26 3.87
C CYS A 129 8.03 -7.71 3.64
N ALA A 130 7.76 -8.39 2.53
CA ALA A 130 6.44 -8.90 2.18
C ALA A 130 5.88 -9.86 3.24
N GLY A 131 6.71 -10.79 3.71
CA GLY A 131 6.35 -11.71 4.79
C GLY A 131 6.09 -10.98 6.10
N PHE A 132 6.92 -9.98 6.41
CA PHE A 132 6.78 -9.18 7.63
C PHE A 132 5.44 -8.43 7.67
N TRP A 133 5.02 -7.81 6.56
CA TRP A 133 3.72 -7.15 6.46
C TRP A 133 2.57 -8.10 6.77
N ALA A 134 2.56 -9.29 6.16
CA ALA A 134 1.48 -10.27 6.33
C ALA A 134 1.41 -10.78 7.79
N VAL A 135 2.54 -11.17 8.37
CA VAL A 135 2.61 -11.73 9.73
C VAL A 135 2.46 -10.63 10.78
N GLY A 136 3.06 -9.45 10.56
CA GLY A 136 3.01 -8.31 11.46
C GLY A 136 1.61 -7.77 11.66
N ALA A 137 0.84 -7.63 10.58
CA ALA A 137 -0.57 -7.23 10.64
C ALA A 137 -1.40 -8.23 11.47
N ALA A 138 -1.20 -9.53 11.24
CA ALA A 138 -1.90 -10.56 11.99
C ALA A 138 -1.52 -10.56 13.49
N VAL A 139 -0.26 -10.29 13.82
CA VAL A 139 0.23 -10.17 15.20
C VAL A 139 -0.31 -8.90 15.86
N ALA A 140 -0.29 -7.75 15.17
CA ALA A 140 -0.83 -6.50 15.68
C ALA A 140 -2.30 -6.62 16.09
N ILE A 141 -3.11 -7.23 15.22
CA ILE A 141 -4.54 -7.47 15.48
C ILE A 141 -4.76 -8.46 16.63
N ALA A 142 -3.92 -9.50 16.74
CA ALA A 142 -4.06 -10.53 17.78
C ALA A 142 -3.69 -10.04 19.19
N MET A 143 -2.89 -8.97 19.29
CA MET A 143 -2.45 -8.42 20.59
C MET A 143 -3.43 -7.41 21.19
N VAL A 144 -4.50 -7.05 20.52
CA VAL A 144 -5.45 -6.03 20.95
C VAL A 144 -6.89 -6.51 20.91
N PRO A 145 -7.79 -5.99 21.75
CA PRO A 145 -9.22 -6.32 21.70
C PRO A 145 -9.84 -5.81 20.38
N VAL A 146 -11.01 -6.36 20.03
CA VAL A 146 -11.68 -6.12 18.73
C VAL A 146 -11.86 -4.62 18.43
N ASN A 147 -12.24 -3.84 19.42
CA ASN A 147 -12.45 -2.38 19.30
C ASN A 147 -11.16 -1.56 19.11
N ALA A 148 -9.98 -2.15 19.31
CA ALA A 148 -8.69 -1.48 19.15
C ALA A 148 -7.91 -1.95 17.89
N ARG A 149 -8.43 -2.92 17.12
CA ARG A 149 -7.76 -3.49 15.95
C ARG A 149 -7.47 -2.45 14.88
N ALA A 150 -8.43 -1.56 14.60
CA ALA A 150 -8.23 -0.46 13.64
C ALA A 150 -7.08 0.47 14.07
N ARG A 151 -6.97 0.78 15.37
CA ARG A 151 -5.89 1.60 15.91
C ARG A 151 -4.53 0.91 15.81
N ALA A 152 -4.47 -0.42 16.03
CA ALA A 152 -3.23 -1.18 15.87
C ALA A 152 -2.75 -1.17 14.41
N MET A 153 -3.66 -1.34 13.46
CA MET A 153 -3.35 -1.20 12.03
C MET A 153 -2.94 0.22 11.65
N ALA A 154 -3.59 1.23 12.23
CA ALA A 154 -3.22 2.63 12.01
C ALA A 154 -1.79 2.95 12.48
N VAL A 155 -1.31 2.33 13.56
CA VAL A 155 0.09 2.47 14.01
C VAL A 155 1.06 1.86 12.99
N MET A 156 0.75 0.69 12.43
CA MET A 156 1.58 0.06 11.40
C MET A 156 1.62 0.90 10.11
N ILE A 157 0.45 1.33 9.61
CA ILE A 157 0.35 2.19 8.42
C ILE A 157 1.01 3.54 8.68
N GLY A 158 0.90 4.06 9.90
CA GLY A 158 1.60 5.26 10.36
C GLY A 158 3.12 5.13 10.24
N GLY A 159 3.68 3.96 10.54
CA GLY A 159 5.10 3.67 10.31
C GLY A 159 5.50 3.87 8.84
N LEU A 160 4.71 3.35 7.90
CA LEU A 160 4.93 3.55 6.46
C LEU A 160 4.78 5.03 6.04
N SER A 161 3.78 5.72 6.58
CA SER A 161 3.58 7.14 6.30
C SER A 161 4.76 7.98 6.79
N ILE A 162 5.28 7.68 7.98
CA ILE A 162 6.47 8.34 8.52
C ILE A 162 7.71 8.01 7.68
N ALA A 163 7.82 6.79 7.14
CA ALA A 163 8.89 6.41 6.23
C ALA A 163 8.89 7.26 4.95
N ASN A 164 7.71 7.52 4.39
CA ASN A 164 7.59 8.41 3.21
C ASN A 164 7.93 9.86 3.54
N VAL A 165 7.50 10.38 4.70
CA VAL A 165 7.70 11.79 5.07
C VAL A 165 9.13 12.07 5.55
N LEU A 166 9.71 11.15 6.33
CA LEU A 166 11.01 11.34 6.96
C LEU A 166 12.08 10.37 6.43
N GLY A 167 11.72 9.11 6.19
CA GLY A 167 12.68 8.06 5.84
C GLY A 167 13.32 8.30 4.48
N VAL A 168 12.53 8.70 3.47
CA VAL A 168 13.04 8.98 2.11
C VAL A 168 13.94 10.22 2.11
N PRO A 169 13.52 11.38 2.66
CA PRO A 169 14.40 12.55 2.75
C PRO A 169 15.66 12.31 3.58
N LEU A 170 15.54 11.65 4.73
CA LEU A 170 16.71 11.33 5.55
C LEU A 170 17.67 10.37 4.83
N GLY A 171 17.14 9.40 4.08
CA GLY A 171 17.94 8.52 3.23
C GLY A 171 18.72 9.31 2.18
N ALA A 172 18.09 10.26 1.52
CA ALA A 172 18.73 11.14 0.55
C ALA A 172 19.81 12.03 1.21
N LEU A 173 19.50 12.68 2.35
CA LEU A 173 20.48 13.50 3.11
C LEU A 173 21.69 12.68 3.56
N LEU A 174 21.48 11.47 4.06
CA LEU A 174 22.56 10.56 4.43
C LEU A 174 23.40 10.17 3.22
N GLY A 175 22.74 9.93 2.08
CA GLY A 175 23.41 9.61 0.83
C GLY A 175 24.28 10.74 0.32
N ASP A 176 23.75 11.95 0.29
CA ASP A 176 24.46 13.14 -0.15
C ASP A 176 25.66 13.50 0.77
N GLY A 177 25.52 13.31 2.09
CA GLY A 177 26.56 13.68 3.05
C GLY A 177 27.61 12.59 3.36
N LEU A 178 27.19 11.32 3.41
CA LEU A 178 28.01 10.19 3.87
C LEU A 178 28.13 9.06 2.83
N GLY A 179 27.61 9.30 1.62
CA GLY A 179 27.51 8.30 0.56
C GLY A 179 26.29 7.37 0.71
N TRP A 180 25.75 6.90 -0.41
CA TRP A 180 24.50 6.11 -0.48
C TRP A 180 24.46 4.87 0.41
N ARG A 181 25.61 4.27 0.70
CA ARG A 181 25.73 3.10 1.60
C ARG A 181 25.30 3.40 3.02
N SER A 182 25.44 4.66 3.46
CA SER A 182 25.05 5.10 4.81
C SER A 182 23.54 4.94 5.06
N ALA A 183 22.71 5.14 4.03
CA ALA A 183 21.26 4.92 4.11
C ALA A 183 20.93 3.44 4.38
N PHE A 184 21.64 2.51 3.74
CA PHE A 184 21.48 1.07 4.00
C PHE A 184 21.91 0.69 5.43
N TRP A 185 23.03 1.26 5.93
CA TRP A 185 23.45 1.08 7.32
C TRP A 185 22.43 1.63 8.31
N ALA A 186 21.85 2.80 8.05
CA ALA A 186 20.83 3.40 8.91
C ALA A 186 19.57 2.51 8.99
N VAL A 187 19.10 1.98 7.85
CA VAL A 187 17.96 1.05 7.84
C VAL A 187 18.32 -0.29 8.50
N GLY A 188 19.55 -0.78 8.33
CA GLY A 188 20.06 -1.96 9.03
C GLY A 188 20.04 -1.77 10.55
N ALA A 189 20.50 -0.62 11.05
CA ALA A 189 20.47 -0.26 12.46
C ALA A 189 19.03 -0.15 12.99
N ALA A 190 18.13 0.51 12.25
CA ALA A 190 16.71 0.59 12.61
C ALA A 190 16.06 -0.81 12.68
N SER A 191 16.44 -1.71 11.76
CA SER A 191 16.00 -3.11 11.76
C SER A 191 16.52 -3.89 12.98
N ALA A 192 17.76 -3.64 13.40
CA ALA A 192 18.32 -4.24 14.59
C ALA A 192 17.61 -3.76 15.87
N ILE A 193 17.28 -2.48 15.97
CA ILE A 193 16.48 -1.93 17.06
C ILE A 193 15.09 -2.57 17.08
N ALA A 194 14.45 -2.70 15.90
CA ALA A 194 13.16 -3.36 15.77
C ALA A 194 13.24 -4.85 16.17
N LEU A 195 14.30 -5.56 15.80
CA LEU A 195 14.55 -6.95 16.19
C LEU A 195 14.66 -7.10 17.71
N VAL A 196 15.42 -6.25 18.37
CA VAL A 196 15.52 -6.24 19.86
C VAL A 196 14.14 -5.98 20.48
N GLY A 197 13.38 -5.04 19.93
CA GLY A 197 12.01 -4.78 20.35
C GLY A 197 11.09 -6.00 20.20
N ILE A 198 11.16 -6.71 19.08
CA ILE A 198 10.38 -7.93 18.82
C ILE A 198 10.77 -9.04 19.81
N LEU A 199 12.07 -9.23 20.03
CA LEU A 199 12.60 -10.23 20.96
C LEU A 199 12.14 -10.00 22.40
N THR A 200 12.04 -8.73 22.83
CA THR A 200 11.74 -8.38 24.22
C THR A 200 10.25 -8.18 24.52
N ARG A 201 9.46 -7.74 23.54
CA ARG A 201 8.09 -7.24 23.78
C ARG A 201 6.98 -8.01 23.07
N ILE A 202 7.27 -8.78 22.03
CA ILE A 202 6.22 -9.56 21.34
C ILE A 202 6.06 -10.90 22.04
N PRO A 203 4.85 -11.19 22.60
CA PRO A 203 4.58 -12.47 23.25
C PRO A 203 4.49 -13.62 22.25
N ARG A 204 4.57 -14.86 22.74
CA ARG A 204 4.27 -16.04 21.94
C ARG A 204 2.76 -16.12 21.72
N ILE A 205 2.32 -15.94 20.49
CA ILE A 205 0.90 -15.99 20.11
C ILE A 205 0.60 -17.39 19.60
N PRO A 206 -0.44 -18.06 20.13
CA PRO A 206 -0.89 -19.35 19.60
C PRO A 206 -1.24 -19.27 18.12
N LEU A 207 -1.03 -20.37 17.40
CA LEU A 207 -1.47 -20.50 16.02
C LEU A 207 -3.00 -20.55 15.94
N PRO A 208 -3.62 -19.97 14.90
CA PRO A 208 -5.06 -20.09 14.68
C PRO A 208 -5.45 -21.56 14.53
N ALA A 209 -6.55 -21.97 15.18
CA ALA A 209 -7.07 -23.34 15.11
C ALA A 209 -7.61 -23.70 13.71
N GLU A 210 -8.15 -22.72 12.99
CA GLU A 210 -8.67 -22.91 11.64
C GLU A 210 -7.64 -22.63 10.55
N LYS A 211 -7.48 -23.58 9.64
CA LYS A 211 -6.61 -23.47 8.47
C LYS A 211 -7.37 -22.77 7.33
N PRO A 212 -6.88 -21.66 6.78
CA PRO A 212 -7.46 -21.08 5.57
C PRO A 212 -7.44 -22.10 4.43
N ARG A 213 -8.58 -22.27 3.74
CA ARG A 213 -8.70 -23.16 2.57
C ARG A 213 -8.28 -22.42 1.31
N LEU A 214 -6.98 -22.33 1.05
CA LEU A 214 -6.34 -21.58 -0.06
C LEU A 214 -6.96 -21.88 -1.43
N GLY A 215 -7.32 -23.14 -1.71
CA GLY A 215 -7.92 -23.49 -3.00
C GLY A 215 -9.29 -22.85 -3.25
N ARG A 216 -10.03 -22.51 -2.19
CA ARG A 216 -11.32 -21.79 -2.30
C ARG A 216 -11.09 -20.29 -2.52
N GLU A 217 -10.07 -19.75 -1.88
CA GLU A 217 -9.71 -18.35 -1.99
C GLU A 217 -9.15 -17.99 -3.38
N LEU A 218 -8.39 -18.88 -4.03
CA LEU A 218 -7.85 -18.66 -5.39
C LEU A 218 -8.94 -18.44 -6.48
N ARG A 219 -10.19 -18.77 -6.20
CA ARG A 219 -11.31 -18.51 -7.12
C ARG A 219 -11.56 -17.03 -7.38
N ILE A 220 -11.15 -16.13 -6.48
CA ILE A 220 -11.33 -14.67 -6.68
C ILE A 220 -10.65 -14.16 -7.96
N TYR A 221 -9.53 -14.77 -8.38
CA TYR A 221 -8.83 -14.38 -9.60
C TYR A 221 -9.58 -14.72 -10.90
N ARG A 222 -10.72 -15.44 -10.83
CA ARG A 222 -11.63 -15.65 -11.96
C ARG A 222 -12.64 -14.53 -12.11
N ASP A 223 -12.80 -13.67 -11.11
CA ASP A 223 -13.71 -12.54 -11.17
C ASP A 223 -13.09 -11.39 -11.98
N PRO A 224 -13.71 -10.97 -13.11
CA PRO A 224 -13.22 -9.85 -13.89
C PRO A 224 -13.08 -8.53 -13.10
N GLN A 225 -13.91 -8.32 -12.07
CA GLN A 225 -13.83 -7.13 -11.23
C GLN A 225 -12.58 -7.13 -10.35
N VAL A 226 -12.11 -8.31 -9.91
CA VAL A 226 -10.84 -8.45 -9.19
C VAL A 226 -9.67 -8.13 -10.13
N LEU A 227 -9.66 -8.69 -11.35
CA LEU A 227 -8.61 -8.42 -12.33
C LEU A 227 -8.58 -6.94 -12.74
N LEU A 228 -9.74 -6.32 -12.94
CA LEU A 228 -9.84 -4.87 -13.19
C LEU A 228 -9.30 -4.07 -12.03
N SER A 229 -9.59 -4.46 -10.78
CA SER A 229 -9.08 -3.76 -9.59
C SER A 229 -7.56 -3.90 -9.48
N VAL A 230 -7.00 -5.07 -9.79
CA VAL A 230 -5.54 -5.29 -9.89
C VAL A 230 -4.92 -4.36 -10.94
N ALA A 231 -5.47 -4.35 -12.16
CA ALA A 231 -4.96 -3.55 -13.25
C ALA A 231 -5.04 -2.04 -12.96
N VAL A 232 -6.17 -1.56 -12.41
CA VAL A 232 -6.34 -0.16 -12.02
C VAL A 232 -5.32 0.24 -10.96
N THR A 233 -5.15 -0.59 -9.91
CA THR A 233 -4.19 -0.30 -8.84
C THR A 233 -2.77 -0.28 -9.37
N ALA A 234 -2.38 -1.26 -10.17
CA ALA A 234 -1.05 -1.35 -10.74
C ALA A 234 -0.74 -0.16 -11.68
N LEU A 235 -1.69 0.21 -12.54
CA LEU A 235 -1.49 1.32 -13.47
C LEU A 235 -1.51 2.70 -12.78
N ALA A 236 -2.39 2.89 -11.81
CA ALA A 236 -2.44 4.14 -11.05
C ALA A 236 -1.17 4.36 -10.21
N ALA A 237 -0.74 3.34 -9.48
CA ALA A 237 0.51 3.39 -8.72
C ALA A 237 1.72 3.49 -9.66
N GLY A 238 1.80 2.63 -10.68
CA GLY A 238 2.90 2.62 -11.64
C GLY A 238 3.09 3.93 -12.36
N GLY A 239 2.01 4.62 -12.73
CA GLY A 239 2.07 5.93 -13.38
C GLY A 239 2.74 6.98 -12.50
N VAL A 240 2.40 7.02 -11.22
CA VAL A 240 3.04 7.94 -10.26
C VAL A 240 4.50 7.56 -10.00
N PHE A 241 4.77 6.27 -9.77
CA PHE A 241 6.13 5.80 -9.48
C PHE A 241 7.06 5.83 -10.70
N CYS A 242 6.52 5.87 -11.93
CA CYS A 242 7.29 6.11 -13.16
C CYS A 242 8.04 7.46 -13.11
N ALA A 243 7.36 8.53 -12.67
CA ALA A 243 7.97 9.84 -12.50
C ALA A 243 8.72 9.97 -11.17
N PHE A 244 8.11 9.50 -10.06
CA PHE A 244 8.68 9.65 -8.73
C PHE A 244 10.05 8.97 -8.58
N SER A 245 10.25 7.80 -9.18
CA SER A 245 11.53 7.07 -9.08
C SER A 245 12.71 7.83 -9.66
N TYR A 246 12.47 8.70 -10.62
CA TYR A 246 13.48 9.53 -11.27
C TYR A 246 13.35 11.02 -10.91
N LEU A 247 12.67 11.31 -9.79
CA LEU A 247 12.40 12.69 -9.38
C LEU A 247 13.70 13.46 -9.06
N LYS A 248 14.71 12.83 -8.43
CA LYS A 248 15.99 13.48 -8.12
C LYS A 248 16.65 13.99 -9.41
N PRO A 249 16.98 13.18 -10.42
CA PRO A 249 17.56 13.68 -11.65
C PRO A 249 16.63 14.63 -12.43
N LEU A 250 15.31 14.46 -12.38
CA LEU A 250 14.40 15.43 -12.98
C LEU A 250 14.54 16.81 -12.32
N LEU A 251 14.64 16.88 -11.00
CA LEU A 251 14.78 18.14 -10.27
C LEU A 251 16.15 18.78 -10.50
N THR A 252 17.25 18.01 -10.51
CA THR A 252 18.60 18.55 -10.67
C THR A 252 18.92 18.90 -12.11
N ASP A 253 18.64 18.01 -13.05
CA ASP A 253 19.14 18.10 -14.42
C ASP A 253 18.17 18.85 -15.36
N VAL A 254 16.86 18.84 -15.05
CA VAL A 254 15.82 19.49 -15.87
C VAL A 254 15.28 20.75 -15.22
N ALA A 255 14.92 20.68 -13.93
CA ALA A 255 14.40 21.83 -13.20
C ALA A 255 15.52 22.73 -12.63
N HIS A 256 16.78 22.30 -12.66
CA HIS A 256 17.94 23.02 -12.09
C HIS A 256 17.75 23.42 -10.62
N VAL A 257 17.05 22.57 -9.85
CA VAL A 257 16.95 22.71 -8.41
C VAL A 257 18.27 22.30 -7.77
N ASP A 258 18.80 23.13 -6.86
CA ASP A 258 20.01 22.78 -6.12
C ASP A 258 19.83 21.43 -5.40
N ALA A 259 20.85 20.57 -5.49
CA ALA A 259 20.81 19.21 -4.93
C ALA A 259 20.49 19.20 -3.43
N GLY A 260 20.91 20.21 -2.68
CA GLY A 260 20.64 20.35 -1.26
C GLY A 260 19.14 20.50 -0.92
N TRP A 261 18.31 20.95 -1.89
CA TRP A 261 16.85 21.05 -1.69
C TRP A 261 16.09 19.79 -2.06
N VAL A 262 16.70 18.85 -2.80
CA VAL A 262 16.02 17.60 -3.23
C VAL A 262 15.44 16.81 -2.07
N PRO A 263 16.14 16.60 -0.94
CA PRO A 263 15.55 15.91 0.21
C PRO A 263 14.28 16.60 0.75
N ALA A 264 14.26 17.94 0.76
CA ALA A 264 13.07 18.68 1.19
C ALA A 264 11.90 18.49 0.22
N VAL A 265 12.15 18.45 -1.10
CA VAL A 265 11.11 18.20 -2.11
C VAL A 265 10.57 16.78 -2.01
N LEU A 266 11.43 15.79 -1.78
CA LEU A 266 10.99 14.41 -1.50
C LEU A 266 10.15 14.35 -0.20
N GLY A 267 10.51 15.13 0.81
CA GLY A 267 9.71 15.31 2.03
C GLY A 267 8.34 15.92 1.75
N LEU A 268 8.27 16.93 0.87
CA LEU A 268 6.99 17.53 0.46
C LEU A 268 6.08 16.52 -0.24
N PHE A 269 6.62 15.67 -1.11
CA PHE A 269 5.86 14.54 -1.67
C PHE A 269 5.29 13.65 -0.56
N GLY A 270 6.10 13.29 0.44
CA GLY A 270 5.66 12.50 1.59
C GLY A 270 4.57 13.20 2.42
N VAL A 271 4.70 14.52 2.66
CA VAL A 271 3.66 15.31 3.33
C VAL A 271 2.37 15.30 2.51
N GLY A 272 2.45 15.49 1.19
CA GLY A 272 1.32 15.36 0.28
C GLY A 272 0.66 13.98 0.41
N ALA A 273 1.46 12.91 0.44
CA ALA A 273 0.99 11.54 0.62
C ALA A 273 0.24 11.34 1.95
N LEU A 274 0.74 11.88 3.04
CA LEU A 274 0.08 11.80 4.36
C LEU A 274 -1.27 12.52 4.36
N ILE A 275 -1.31 13.74 3.83
CA ILE A 275 -2.54 14.53 3.71
C ILE A 275 -3.53 13.81 2.78
N GLY A 276 -3.06 13.35 1.63
CA GLY A 276 -3.86 12.62 0.65
C GLY A 276 -4.50 11.37 1.26
N THR A 277 -3.71 10.50 1.91
CA THR A 277 -4.23 9.30 2.59
C THR A 277 -5.29 9.63 3.63
N THR A 278 -5.07 10.71 4.40
CA THR A 278 -6.00 11.11 5.47
C THR A 278 -7.34 11.58 4.91
N ILE A 279 -7.31 12.41 3.87
CA ILE A 279 -8.53 12.92 3.21
C ILE A 279 -9.21 11.79 2.44
N GLY A 280 -8.44 11.05 1.62
CA GLY A 280 -8.95 9.95 0.81
C GLY A 280 -9.61 8.86 1.64
N GLY A 281 -9.03 8.51 2.79
CA GLY A 281 -9.60 7.52 3.71
C GLY A 281 -10.97 7.93 4.26
N ARG A 282 -11.16 9.22 4.60
CA ARG A 282 -12.45 9.72 5.10
C ARG A 282 -13.54 9.79 4.04
N VAL A 283 -13.16 10.08 2.79
CA VAL A 283 -14.11 10.27 1.68
C VAL A 283 -14.43 8.96 0.98
N ALA A 284 -13.48 8.01 0.95
CA ALA A 284 -13.63 6.74 0.25
C ALA A 284 -14.78 5.88 0.78
N ASP A 285 -15.07 5.93 2.08
CA ASP A 285 -16.16 5.17 2.70
C ASP A 285 -17.54 5.58 2.13
N ALA A 286 -17.73 6.87 1.84
CA ALA A 286 -18.99 7.39 1.31
C ALA A 286 -19.03 7.41 -0.24
N HIS A 287 -17.89 7.69 -0.89
CA HIS A 287 -17.81 7.98 -2.33
C HIS A 287 -16.65 7.28 -3.02
N LEU A 288 -16.56 5.95 -2.91
CA LEU A 288 -15.45 5.15 -3.40
C LEU A 288 -15.06 5.45 -4.86
N PHE A 289 -16.02 5.37 -5.80
CA PHE A 289 -15.74 5.68 -7.21
C PHE A 289 -15.47 7.15 -7.48
N GLY A 290 -16.04 8.06 -6.67
CA GLY A 290 -15.73 9.49 -6.72
C GLY A 290 -14.27 9.75 -6.42
N VAL A 291 -13.73 9.13 -5.36
CA VAL A 291 -12.31 9.23 -4.97
C VAL A 291 -11.40 8.61 -6.04
N LEU A 292 -11.77 7.45 -6.59
CA LEU A 292 -10.99 6.81 -7.66
C LEU A 292 -10.89 7.71 -8.90
N LEU A 293 -12.03 8.21 -9.37
CA LEU A 293 -12.07 9.06 -10.58
C LEU A 293 -11.34 10.39 -10.35
N SER A 294 -11.67 11.12 -9.28
CA SER A 294 -11.05 12.43 -9.02
C SER A 294 -9.55 12.32 -8.74
N GLY A 295 -9.14 11.33 -7.94
CA GLY A 295 -7.74 11.15 -7.58
C GLY A 295 -6.86 10.72 -8.75
N ILE A 296 -7.31 9.76 -9.58
CA ILE A 296 -6.55 9.35 -10.77
C ILE A 296 -6.53 10.48 -11.81
N THR A 297 -7.64 11.20 -11.99
CA THR A 297 -7.68 12.38 -12.89
C THR A 297 -6.69 13.45 -12.41
N ALA A 298 -6.69 13.78 -11.13
CA ALA A 298 -5.76 14.74 -10.56
C ALA A 298 -4.31 14.30 -10.76
N SER A 299 -3.99 13.03 -10.48
CA SER A 299 -2.64 12.47 -10.73
C SER A 299 -2.25 12.59 -12.20
N THR A 300 -3.17 12.30 -13.13
CA THR A 300 -2.93 12.44 -14.57
C THR A 300 -2.62 13.90 -14.94
N VAL A 301 -3.45 14.84 -14.48
CA VAL A 301 -3.27 16.27 -14.75
C VAL A 301 -1.93 16.77 -14.19
N PHE A 302 -1.58 16.39 -12.98
CA PHE A 302 -0.33 16.82 -12.35
C PHE A 302 0.90 16.18 -13.02
N LEU A 303 0.81 14.94 -13.49
CA LEU A 303 1.89 14.30 -14.26
C LEU A 303 2.07 14.97 -15.64
N VAL A 304 0.98 15.29 -16.34
CA VAL A 304 1.04 16.06 -17.59
C VAL A 304 1.62 17.44 -17.34
N ALA A 305 1.17 18.13 -16.30
CA ALA A 305 1.72 19.43 -15.94
C ALA A 305 3.23 19.36 -15.60
N LEU A 306 3.65 18.31 -14.87
CA LEU A 306 5.06 18.08 -14.59
C LEU A 306 5.87 17.86 -15.88
N ALA A 307 5.34 17.07 -16.82
CA ALA A 307 6.00 16.82 -18.09
C ALA A 307 6.16 18.11 -18.96
N LEU A 308 5.17 19.01 -18.91
CA LEU A 308 5.18 20.26 -19.68
C LEU A 308 6.03 21.35 -19.05
N PHE A 309 6.05 21.43 -17.72
CA PHE A 309 6.65 22.53 -16.96
C PHE A 309 7.84 22.09 -16.09
N ALA A 310 8.44 20.92 -16.40
CA ALA A 310 9.54 20.32 -15.62
C ALA A 310 10.75 21.28 -15.46
N SER A 311 10.99 22.17 -16.42
CA SER A 311 12.12 23.14 -16.39
C SER A 311 11.91 24.31 -15.43
N THR A 312 10.72 24.47 -14.82
CA THR A 312 10.44 25.57 -13.89
C THR A 312 10.52 25.05 -12.46
N PRO A 313 11.55 25.45 -11.66
CA PRO A 313 11.78 24.87 -10.33
C PRO A 313 10.57 24.93 -9.40
N ALA A 314 9.93 26.12 -9.28
CA ALA A 314 8.79 26.31 -8.40
C ALA A 314 7.59 25.42 -8.77
N ILE A 315 7.36 25.25 -10.08
CA ILE A 315 6.25 24.38 -10.58
C ILE A 315 6.59 22.91 -10.31
N ALA A 316 7.82 22.46 -10.59
CA ALA A 316 8.25 21.10 -10.35
C ALA A 316 8.15 20.71 -8.86
N ILE A 317 8.55 21.61 -7.96
CA ILE A 317 8.41 21.42 -6.49
C ILE A 317 6.94 21.32 -6.09
N THR A 318 6.10 22.26 -6.55
CA THR A 318 4.67 22.27 -6.24
C THR A 318 3.98 21.01 -6.75
N LEU A 319 4.28 20.60 -7.98
CA LEU A 319 3.71 19.40 -8.58
C LEU A 319 4.17 18.12 -7.89
N SER A 320 5.39 18.07 -7.37
CA SER A 320 5.86 16.93 -6.57
C SER A 320 4.98 16.72 -5.33
N PHE A 321 4.61 17.78 -4.61
CA PHE A 321 3.65 17.73 -3.51
C PHE A 321 2.26 17.27 -3.97
N LEU A 322 1.73 17.86 -5.05
CA LEU A 322 0.38 17.57 -5.55
C LEU A 322 0.26 16.15 -6.10
N ILE A 323 1.31 15.62 -6.72
CA ILE A 323 1.38 14.22 -7.18
C ILE A 323 1.32 13.28 -5.98
N GLY A 324 2.12 13.54 -4.93
CA GLY A 324 2.07 12.77 -3.69
C GLY A 324 0.67 12.79 -3.05
N LEU A 325 0.05 13.97 -2.99
CA LEU A 325 -1.29 14.16 -2.45
C LEU A 325 -2.34 13.35 -3.23
N SER A 326 -2.37 13.48 -4.56
CA SER A 326 -3.38 12.84 -5.40
C SER A 326 -3.23 11.32 -5.46
N ALA A 327 -1.99 10.82 -5.55
CA ALA A 327 -1.69 9.40 -5.55
C ALA A 327 -2.19 8.71 -4.27
N PHE A 328 -1.82 9.27 -3.12
CA PHE A 328 -2.18 8.70 -1.83
C PHE A 328 -3.60 9.04 -1.36
N TYR A 329 -4.24 10.07 -1.92
CA TYR A 329 -5.69 10.28 -1.82
C TYR A 329 -6.47 9.12 -2.45
N THR A 330 -5.94 8.55 -3.53
CA THR A 330 -6.58 7.43 -4.24
C THR A 330 -6.36 6.08 -3.55
N ALA A 331 -5.26 5.91 -2.83
CA ALA A 331 -4.83 4.62 -2.28
C ALA A 331 -5.86 3.95 -1.34
N PRO A 332 -6.53 4.64 -0.38
CA PRO A 332 -7.57 4.02 0.44
C PRO A 332 -8.74 3.47 -0.37
N ALA A 333 -9.15 4.18 -1.43
CA ALA A 333 -10.25 3.73 -2.30
C ALA A 333 -9.86 2.52 -3.15
N LEU A 334 -8.61 2.43 -3.62
CA LEU A 334 -8.08 1.25 -4.31
C LEU A 334 -8.08 0.03 -3.37
N ASN A 335 -7.63 0.19 -2.13
CA ASN A 335 -7.70 -0.85 -1.10
C ASN A 335 -9.15 -1.28 -0.84
N ALA A 336 -10.05 -0.34 -0.54
CA ALA A 336 -11.45 -0.63 -0.26
C ALA A 336 -12.13 -1.33 -1.44
N ARG A 337 -11.83 -0.92 -2.67
CA ARG A 337 -12.36 -1.57 -3.88
C ARG A 337 -11.96 -3.04 -3.96
N MET A 338 -10.68 -3.36 -3.69
CA MET A 338 -10.20 -4.73 -3.72
C MET A 338 -10.88 -5.59 -2.66
N PHE A 339 -11.07 -5.09 -1.43
CA PHE A 339 -11.79 -5.81 -0.38
C PHE A 339 -13.27 -5.99 -0.72
N ASN A 340 -13.92 -5.00 -1.36
CA ASN A 340 -15.32 -5.10 -1.76
C ASN A 340 -15.53 -6.18 -2.84
N VAL A 341 -14.64 -6.29 -3.83
CA VAL A 341 -14.77 -7.31 -4.90
C VAL A 341 -14.20 -8.66 -4.48
N GLY A 342 -13.21 -8.70 -3.59
CA GLY A 342 -12.59 -9.91 -3.06
C GLY A 342 -13.21 -10.44 -1.77
N GLY A 343 -14.40 -9.97 -1.38
CA GLY A 343 -15.01 -10.21 -0.06
C GLY A 343 -15.16 -11.69 0.33
N ALA A 344 -15.21 -12.61 -0.64
CA ALA A 344 -15.24 -14.05 -0.40
C ALA A 344 -13.90 -14.64 0.10
N ALA A 345 -12.80 -13.86 0.01
CA ALA A 345 -11.45 -14.28 0.34
C ALA A 345 -10.61 -13.11 0.93
N PRO A 346 -10.91 -12.68 2.16
CA PRO A 346 -10.30 -11.46 2.73
C PRO A 346 -8.79 -11.56 2.88
N THR A 347 -8.24 -12.75 3.13
CA THR A 347 -6.78 -12.97 3.23
C THR A 347 -6.09 -12.71 1.90
N LEU A 348 -6.62 -13.30 0.82
CA LEU A 348 -6.07 -13.08 -0.51
C LEU A 348 -6.38 -11.67 -1.05
N ALA A 349 -7.50 -11.06 -0.70
CA ALA A 349 -7.79 -9.68 -1.08
C ALA A 349 -6.70 -8.71 -0.57
N GLY A 350 -6.28 -8.85 0.69
CA GLY A 350 -5.17 -8.08 1.24
C GLY A 350 -3.83 -8.33 0.55
N ALA A 351 -3.49 -9.62 0.33
CA ALA A 351 -2.27 -9.99 -0.39
C ALA A 351 -2.29 -9.48 -1.84
N THR A 352 -3.43 -9.60 -2.52
CA THR A 352 -3.63 -9.10 -3.90
C THR A 352 -3.49 -7.59 -3.97
N THR A 353 -4.02 -6.86 -2.99
CA THR A 353 -3.84 -5.39 -2.91
C THR A 353 -2.35 -5.04 -2.86
N THR A 354 -1.60 -5.63 -1.94
CA THR A 354 -0.16 -5.40 -1.82
C THR A 354 0.58 -5.75 -3.11
N SER A 355 0.27 -6.92 -3.70
CA SER A 355 0.86 -7.33 -4.98
C SER A 355 0.51 -6.38 -6.12
N SER A 356 -0.71 -5.83 -6.16
CA SER A 356 -1.14 -4.89 -7.20
C SER A 356 -0.38 -3.56 -7.14
N PHE A 357 -0.20 -2.99 -5.94
CA PHE A 357 0.63 -1.80 -5.75
C PHE A 357 2.07 -2.06 -6.17
N ASN A 358 2.64 -3.19 -5.76
CA ASN A 358 4.00 -3.54 -6.10
C ASN A 358 4.20 -3.92 -7.57
N LEU A 359 3.17 -4.43 -8.25
CA LEU A 359 3.18 -4.60 -9.71
C LEU A 359 3.33 -3.23 -10.41
N GLY A 360 2.64 -2.20 -9.89
CA GLY A 360 2.82 -0.82 -10.33
C GLY A 360 4.22 -0.28 -10.03
N ASN A 361 4.70 -0.49 -8.80
CA ASN A 361 6.06 -0.10 -8.37
C ASN A 361 7.17 -0.85 -9.14
N THR A 362 6.85 -1.97 -9.78
CA THR A 362 7.74 -2.68 -10.71
C THR A 362 7.69 -2.05 -12.10
N ALA A 363 6.49 -1.93 -12.66
CA ALA A 363 6.27 -1.50 -14.03
C ALA A 363 6.63 -0.02 -14.25
N GLY A 364 6.33 0.85 -13.25
CA GLY A 364 6.58 2.28 -13.32
C GLY A 364 8.07 2.62 -13.52
N PRO A 365 8.96 2.28 -12.57
CA PRO A 365 10.39 2.55 -12.70
C PRO A 365 11.03 1.89 -13.91
N TRP A 366 10.58 0.66 -14.26
CA TRP A 366 11.04 -0.03 -15.46
C TRP A 366 10.69 0.74 -16.73
N LEU A 367 9.43 1.17 -16.88
CA LEU A 367 8.98 1.97 -18.02
C LEU A 367 9.69 3.34 -18.05
N GLY A 368 9.84 3.99 -16.89
CA GLY A 368 10.61 5.23 -16.75
C GLY A 368 12.05 5.06 -17.21
N GLY A 369 12.69 3.95 -16.83
CA GLY A 369 14.03 3.59 -17.30
C GLY A 369 14.09 3.38 -18.81
N LEU A 370 13.08 2.76 -19.42
CA LEU A 370 13.02 2.56 -20.87
C LEU A 370 12.95 3.89 -21.64
N VAL A 371 12.10 4.83 -21.21
CA VAL A 371 11.99 6.12 -21.92
C VAL A 371 13.25 6.97 -21.75
N ILE A 372 13.94 6.88 -20.62
CA ILE A 372 15.25 7.53 -20.41
C ILE A 372 16.31 6.87 -21.31
N SER A 373 16.35 5.53 -21.37
CA SER A 373 17.28 4.81 -22.23
C SER A 373 17.05 5.07 -23.72
N ALA A 374 15.83 5.43 -24.11
CA ALA A 374 15.49 5.87 -25.47
C ALA A 374 15.88 7.34 -25.76
N ASN A 375 16.64 7.98 -24.85
CA ASN A 375 17.08 9.37 -24.95
C ASN A 375 15.94 10.42 -25.01
N LEU A 376 14.77 10.09 -24.42
CA LEU A 376 13.63 11.03 -24.37
C LEU A 376 13.72 12.00 -23.17
N GLY A 377 14.73 11.86 -22.33
CA GLY A 377 14.97 12.70 -21.15
C GLY A 377 14.11 12.34 -19.93
N PHE A 378 14.44 12.97 -18.79
CA PHE A 378 13.75 12.66 -17.52
C PHE A 378 12.29 13.15 -17.49
N ALA A 379 11.94 14.23 -18.18
CA ALA A 379 10.56 14.70 -18.28
C ALA A 379 9.62 13.68 -18.96
N ALA A 380 10.16 12.82 -19.83
CA ALA A 380 9.41 11.76 -20.50
C ALA A 380 8.86 10.70 -19.53
N THR A 381 9.46 10.55 -18.34
CA THR A 381 8.94 9.66 -17.30
C THR A 381 7.56 10.12 -16.80
N ALA A 382 7.32 11.42 -16.72
CA ALA A 382 6.03 11.99 -16.36
C ALA A 382 4.98 11.80 -17.47
N TRP A 383 5.36 11.89 -18.77
CA TRP A 383 4.48 11.52 -19.88
C TRP A 383 4.09 10.04 -19.87
N ALA A 384 5.06 9.15 -19.66
CA ALA A 384 4.80 7.71 -19.58
C ALA A 384 3.90 7.40 -18.36
N GLY A 385 4.13 8.05 -17.23
CA GLY A 385 3.29 7.94 -16.05
C GLY A 385 1.86 8.43 -16.29
N ALA A 386 1.69 9.57 -16.97
CA ALA A 386 0.39 10.10 -17.36
C ALA A 386 -0.36 9.12 -18.29
N ALA A 387 0.32 8.51 -19.25
CA ALA A 387 -0.30 7.49 -20.12
C ALA A 387 -0.81 6.29 -19.32
N MET A 388 -0.03 5.80 -18.33
CA MET A 388 -0.49 4.71 -17.44
C MET A 388 -1.73 5.12 -16.65
N THR A 389 -1.76 6.33 -16.08
CA THR A 389 -2.91 6.82 -15.30
C THR A 389 -4.14 7.07 -16.18
N VAL A 390 -3.99 7.49 -17.43
CA VAL A 390 -5.10 7.57 -18.41
C VAL A 390 -5.71 6.20 -18.67
N VAL A 391 -4.89 5.17 -18.85
CA VAL A 391 -5.38 3.79 -19.00
C VAL A 391 -6.08 3.32 -17.71
N ALA A 392 -5.53 3.63 -16.53
CA ALA A 392 -6.18 3.34 -15.26
C ALA A 392 -7.56 4.01 -15.17
N LEU A 393 -7.68 5.28 -15.58
CA LEU A 393 -8.93 6.03 -15.59
C LEU A 393 -9.98 5.37 -16.52
N ALA A 394 -9.55 4.94 -17.72
CA ALA A 394 -10.42 4.19 -18.64
C ALA A 394 -10.93 2.89 -18.00
N LEU A 395 -10.06 2.12 -17.33
CA LEU A 395 -10.45 0.88 -16.65
C LEU A 395 -11.38 1.13 -15.45
N VAL A 396 -11.18 2.22 -14.69
CA VAL A 396 -12.11 2.61 -13.61
C VAL A 396 -13.50 2.90 -14.17
N THR A 397 -13.59 3.61 -15.31
CA THR A 397 -14.89 3.89 -15.93
C THR A 397 -15.58 2.62 -16.42
N VAL A 398 -14.84 1.66 -16.97
CA VAL A 398 -15.35 0.32 -17.30
C VAL A 398 -15.83 -0.41 -16.06
N SER A 399 -15.01 -0.46 -14.99
CA SER A 399 -15.38 -1.10 -13.73
C SER A 399 -16.66 -0.51 -13.11
N LEU A 400 -16.83 0.82 -13.20
CA LEU A 400 -18.03 1.52 -12.73
C LEU A 400 -19.27 1.14 -13.53
N ARG A 401 -19.15 1.04 -14.87
CA ARG A 401 -20.27 0.63 -15.74
C ARG A 401 -20.70 -0.80 -15.44
N LEU A 402 -19.76 -1.71 -15.29
CA LEU A 402 -20.04 -3.11 -14.95
C LEU A 402 -20.70 -3.22 -13.56
N HIS A 403 -20.21 -2.48 -12.57
CA HIS A 403 -20.79 -2.45 -11.24
C HIS A 403 -22.25 -1.96 -11.26
N LYS A 404 -22.54 -0.86 -11.96
CA LYS A 404 -23.91 -0.34 -12.13
C LYS A 404 -24.82 -1.32 -12.86
N SER A 405 -24.31 -2.04 -13.86
CA SER A 405 -25.07 -3.08 -14.58
C SER A 405 -25.45 -4.23 -13.67
N GLN A 406 -24.50 -4.75 -12.90
CA GLN A 406 -24.75 -5.85 -11.94
C GLN A 406 -25.76 -5.44 -10.85
N SER A 407 -25.63 -4.23 -10.31
CA SER A 407 -26.58 -3.72 -9.30
C SER A 407 -28.00 -3.60 -9.84
N ARG A 408 -28.17 -3.19 -11.12
CA ARG A 408 -29.49 -3.12 -11.78
C ARG A 408 -30.12 -4.51 -11.99
N VAL A 409 -29.30 -5.51 -12.34
CA VAL A 409 -29.77 -6.89 -12.52
C VAL A 409 -30.27 -7.46 -11.19
N VAL A 410 -29.49 -7.27 -10.10
CA VAL A 410 -29.85 -7.71 -8.75
C VAL A 410 -31.15 -7.02 -8.27
N ALA A 411 -31.28 -5.70 -8.49
CA ALA A 411 -32.49 -4.95 -8.11
C ALA A 411 -33.74 -5.49 -8.87
N ARG A 412 -33.62 -5.72 -10.18
CA ARG A 412 -34.74 -6.27 -10.98
C ARG A 412 -35.15 -7.68 -10.53
N SER A 413 -34.16 -8.52 -10.17
CA SER A 413 -34.46 -9.86 -9.65
C SER A 413 -35.16 -9.81 -8.28
N ALA A 414 -34.77 -8.88 -7.41
CA ALA A 414 -35.43 -8.66 -6.13
C ALA A 414 -36.88 -8.18 -6.30
N ASP A 415 -37.10 -7.23 -7.23
CA ASP A 415 -38.45 -6.73 -7.53
C ASP A 415 -39.35 -7.84 -8.11
N GLN A 416 -38.81 -8.72 -8.98
CA GLN A 416 -39.54 -9.87 -9.52
C GLN A 416 -39.92 -10.87 -8.42
N ILE A 417 -38.99 -11.23 -7.53
CA ILE A 417 -39.27 -12.14 -6.41
C ILE A 417 -40.34 -11.54 -5.49
N SER A 418 -40.30 -10.25 -5.23
CA SER A 418 -41.31 -9.56 -4.41
C SER A 418 -42.68 -9.54 -5.09
N ALA A 419 -42.75 -9.36 -6.41
CA ALA A 419 -43.97 -9.41 -7.20
C ALA A 419 -44.60 -10.84 -7.23
N ASP A 420 -43.74 -11.85 -7.42
CA ASP A 420 -44.20 -13.28 -7.42
C ASP A 420 -44.72 -13.69 -6.04
N GLN A 421 -44.09 -13.24 -4.95
CA GLN A 421 -44.54 -13.47 -3.57
C GLN A 421 -45.89 -12.78 -3.28
N ALA A 422 -46.08 -11.53 -3.77
CA ALA A 422 -47.31 -10.81 -3.63
C ALA A 422 -48.46 -11.48 -4.42
N HIS A 423 -48.16 -12.03 -5.60
CA HIS A 423 -49.15 -12.75 -6.43
C HIS A 423 -49.54 -14.09 -5.80
N ALA A 424 -48.55 -14.78 -5.19
CA ALA A 424 -48.80 -16.05 -4.47
C ALA A 424 -49.58 -15.86 -3.15
N ALA A 425 -49.50 -14.66 -2.54
CA ALA A 425 -50.19 -14.32 -1.29
C ALA A 425 -51.62 -13.75 -1.51
N SER A 426 -52.03 -13.50 -2.77
CA SER A 426 -53.40 -13.07 -3.08
C SER A 426 -54.38 -14.24 -2.86
N PRO A 427 -55.39 -14.12 -1.97
CA PRO A 427 -56.36 -15.22 -1.76
C PRO A 427 -57.10 -15.48 -3.08
N ALA A 428 -57.10 -16.75 -3.50
CA ALA A 428 -58.00 -17.18 -4.56
C ALA A 428 -59.44 -16.75 -4.19
N GLU A 429 -60.05 -15.85 -4.95
CA GLU A 429 -61.44 -15.54 -4.83
C GLU A 429 -62.22 -16.85 -4.95
N VAL A 430 -62.70 -17.33 -3.81
CA VAL A 430 -63.68 -18.40 -3.78
C VAL A 430 -64.96 -17.86 -4.41
N CYS A 431 -65.18 -18.16 -5.69
CA CYS A 431 -66.46 -17.93 -6.32
C CYS A 431 -67.57 -18.78 -5.62
N PRO A 432 -68.71 -18.20 -5.32
CA PRO A 432 -69.83 -18.90 -4.69
C PRO A 432 -70.51 -19.93 -5.58
#